data_f7ebc4e22440b94a4b94c8945b1bcfa4
#
_entry.id   f7ebc4e22440b94a4b94c8945b1bcfa4
#
_cell.length_a   1.000
_cell.length_b   1.000
_cell.length_c   1.000
_cell.angle_alpha   90.00
_cell.angle_beta   90.00
_cell.angle_gamma   90.00
#
_symmetry.space_group_name_H-M   'P 1'
#
loop_
_entity.id
_entity.type
_entity.pdbx_description
1 polymer ?
#
loop_
_entity_poly.entity_id
_entity_poly.type
_entity_poly.pdbx_seq_one_letter_code
_entity_poly.pdbx_strand_id
1 'polypeptide(L)'
;MDERIERFLTGHHVATLATVAPDGSPYCCNIFYAYDADNCALIFSSDTKTAHTGHFTADDRVAASVVLESKAIGTLRGAQMTGRIVRPEADELDKARRRYLKRFPYAAVMPLELWIMRIDFVKHTDNRLGFGVKLKWSREG
;
A
#
# COMPACT_ATOMS: atom_id res chain seq x y z
N MET A 1 1.48 -4.35 14.27
CA MET A 1 2.63 -4.50 13.35
C MET A 1 3.88 -3.95 14.03
N ASP A 2 5.06 -4.46 13.66
CA ASP A 2 6.33 -3.95 14.21
C ASP A 2 6.50 -2.47 13.86
N GLU A 3 6.91 -1.65 14.85
CA GLU A 3 7.06 -0.21 14.68
C GLU A 3 8.02 0.18 13.57
N ARG A 4 9.04 -0.63 13.31
CA ARG A 4 10.03 -0.35 12.27
C ARG A 4 9.40 -0.46 10.88
N ILE A 5 8.52 -1.43 10.70
CA ILE A 5 7.76 -1.60 9.46
C ILE A 5 6.81 -0.40 9.28
N GLU A 6 6.07 -0.06 10.33
CA GLU A 6 5.12 1.06 10.28
C GLU A 6 5.79 2.39 10.01
N ARG A 7 6.95 2.61 10.60
CA ARG A 7 7.74 3.82 10.36
C ARG A 7 8.19 3.91 8.91
N PHE A 8 8.61 2.78 8.34
CA PHE A 8 9.01 2.73 6.94
C PHE A 8 7.83 3.04 6.02
N LEU A 9 6.69 2.40 6.23
CA LEU A 9 5.49 2.63 5.41
C LEU A 9 4.98 4.07 5.53
N THR A 10 4.99 4.63 6.73
CA THR A 10 4.57 6.02 6.97
C THR A 10 5.51 7.03 6.31
N GLY A 11 6.80 6.71 6.24
CA GLY A 11 7.82 7.59 5.69
C GLY A 11 7.87 7.66 4.17
N HIS A 12 7.13 6.80 3.47
CA HIS A 12 7.11 6.74 2.02
C HIS A 12 5.72 7.06 1.48
N HIS A 13 5.62 7.35 0.17
CA HIS A 13 4.40 7.90 -0.45
C HIS A 13 3.92 7.08 -1.64
N VAL A 14 4.82 6.33 -2.27
CA VAL A 14 4.52 5.63 -3.52
C VAL A 14 4.72 4.14 -3.32
N ALA A 15 3.72 3.38 -3.71
CA ALA A 15 3.80 1.93 -3.76
C ALA A 15 3.60 1.47 -5.20
N THR A 16 4.23 0.36 -5.56
CA THR A 16 3.88 -0.38 -6.77
C THR A 16 2.82 -1.38 -6.37
N LEU A 17 1.65 -1.29 -6.99
CA LEU A 17 0.51 -2.17 -6.75
C LEU A 17 0.42 -3.19 -7.87
N ALA A 18 0.41 -4.46 -7.53
CA ALA A 18 0.23 -5.55 -8.47
C ALA A 18 -1.20 -6.09 -8.39
N THR A 19 -1.82 -6.25 -9.54
CA THR A 19 -3.19 -6.74 -9.68
C THR A 19 -3.23 -7.96 -10.60
N VAL A 20 -4.37 -8.65 -10.63
CA VAL A 20 -4.60 -9.81 -11.49
C VAL A 20 -5.69 -9.45 -12.50
N ALA A 21 -5.34 -9.51 -13.79
CA ALA A 21 -6.30 -9.30 -14.86
C ALA A 21 -7.28 -10.49 -14.97
N PRO A 22 -8.44 -10.32 -15.66
CA PRO A 22 -9.43 -11.39 -15.78
C PRO A 22 -8.89 -12.69 -16.40
N ASP A 23 -7.88 -12.61 -17.27
CA ASP A 23 -7.24 -13.77 -17.87
C ASP A 23 -6.14 -14.39 -16.99
N GLY A 24 -5.95 -13.88 -15.75
CA GLY A 24 -4.92 -14.34 -14.83
C GLY A 24 -3.57 -13.65 -15.01
N SER A 25 -3.42 -12.76 -15.97
CA SER A 25 -2.16 -12.04 -16.20
C SER A 25 -1.86 -11.09 -15.06
N PRO A 26 -0.62 -11.04 -14.56
CA PRO A 26 -0.23 -10.02 -13.59
C PRO A 26 -0.05 -8.65 -14.25
N TYR A 27 -0.35 -7.61 -13.50
CA TYR A 27 -0.22 -6.22 -13.96
C TYR A 27 0.23 -5.38 -12.77
N CYS A 28 0.97 -4.30 -13.00
CA CYS A 28 1.34 -3.40 -11.91
C CYS A 28 1.22 -1.93 -12.33
N CYS A 29 1.01 -1.08 -11.31
CA CYS A 29 0.94 0.36 -11.45
C CYS A 29 1.52 1.01 -10.20
N ASN A 30 1.72 2.31 -10.24
CA ASN A 30 2.15 3.06 -9.06
C ASN A 30 0.97 3.81 -8.47
N ILE A 31 0.90 3.84 -7.14
CA ILE A 31 -0.13 4.56 -6.40
C ILE A 31 0.51 5.45 -5.34
N PHE A 32 -0.11 6.62 -5.10
CA PHE A 32 0.20 7.42 -3.91
C PHE A 32 -0.66 6.91 -2.76
N TYR A 33 -0.05 6.64 -1.62
CA TYR A 33 -0.76 6.05 -0.49
C TYR A 33 -0.52 6.81 0.81
N ALA A 34 -1.51 6.74 1.69
CA ALA A 34 -1.38 7.07 3.11
C ALA A 34 -1.48 5.78 3.91
N TYR A 35 -0.55 5.56 4.84
CA TYR A 35 -0.58 4.38 5.70
C TYR A 35 -1.53 4.60 6.86
N ASP A 36 -2.40 3.63 7.10
CA ASP A 36 -3.34 3.60 8.23
C ASP A 36 -2.84 2.59 9.25
N ALA A 37 -2.22 3.07 10.33
CA ALA A 37 -1.65 2.22 11.37
C ALA A 37 -2.73 1.49 12.17
N ASP A 38 -3.91 2.10 12.36
CA ASP A 38 -4.97 1.48 13.16
C ASP A 38 -5.52 0.22 12.50
N ASN A 39 -5.57 0.21 11.17
CA ASN A 39 -6.13 -0.90 10.40
C ASN A 39 -5.08 -1.70 9.62
N CYS A 40 -3.81 -1.34 9.71
CA CYS A 40 -2.73 -1.96 8.94
C CYS A 40 -3.08 -2.00 7.45
N ALA A 41 -3.27 -0.82 6.87
CA ALA A 41 -3.79 -0.69 5.51
C ALA A 41 -3.16 0.49 4.78
N LEU A 42 -3.20 0.44 3.45
CA LEU A 42 -2.82 1.54 2.58
C LEU A 42 -4.09 2.17 2.00
N ILE A 43 -4.23 3.48 2.15
CA ILE A 43 -5.34 4.24 1.57
C ILE A 43 -4.82 4.94 0.32
N PHE A 44 -5.52 4.79 -0.79
CA PHE A 44 -5.12 5.42 -2.05
C PHE A 44 -6.35 5.85 -2.87
N SER A 45 -6.12 6.73 -3.84
CA SER A 45 -7.16 7.16 -4.76
C SER A 45 -6.86 6.59 -6.15
N SER A 46 -7.89 6.08 -6.82
CA SER A 46 -7.74 5.51 -8.16
C SER A 46 -9.03 5.63 -8.94
N ASP A 47 -8.94 6.17 -10.16
CA ASP A 47 -10.10 6.35 -11.05
C ASP A 47 -10.65 4.98 -11.47
N THR A 48 -11.98 4.84 -11.43
CA THR A 48 -12.67 3.61 -11.83
C THR A 48 -12.43 3.22 -13.30
N LYS A 49 -11.97 4.16 -14.12
CA LYS A 49 -11.70 3.91 -15.55
C LYS A 49 -10.33 3.30 -15.80
N THR A 50 -9.48 3.22 -14.80
CA THR A 50 -8.14 2.65 -14.97
C THR A 50 -8.19 1.13 -15.05
N ALA A 51 -7.19 0.53 -15.75
CA ALA A 51 -7.10 -0.92 -15.86
C ALA A 51 -6.97 -1.60 -14.50
N HIS A 52 -6.10 -1.08 -13.64
CA HIS A 52 -5.87 -1.68 -12.32
C HIS A 52 -7.11 -1.64 -11.43
N THR A 53 -7.93 -0.58 -11.49
CA THR A 53 -9.19 -0.52 -10.75
C THR A 53 -10.18 -1.58 -11.25
N GLY A 54 -10.26 -1.77 -12.56
CA GLY A 54 -11.06 -2.87 -13.14
C GLY A 54 -10.59 -4.23 -12.65
N HIS A 55 -9.27 -4.44 -12.57
CA HIS A 55 -8.70 -5.70 -12.10
C HIS A 55 -9.08 -5.99 -10.65
N PHE A 56 -8.81 -5.06 -9.71
CA PHE A 56 -9.05 -5.35 -8.30
C PHE A 56 -10.52 -5.29 -7.91
N THR A 57 -11.38 -4.69 -8.75
CA THR A 57 -12.83 -4.78 -8.56
C THR A 57 -13.33 -6.19 -8.86
N ALA A 58 -12.75 -6.86 -9.86
CA ALA A 58 -13.11 -8.23 -10.24
C ALA A 58 -12.42 -9.28 -9.37
N ASP A 59 -11.15 -9.06 -9.01
CA ASP A 59 -10.35 -9.95 -8.15
C ASP A 59 -9.62 -9.06 -7.14
N ASP A 60 -10.08 -9.08 -5.90
CA ASP A 60 -9.61 -8.19 -4.85
C ASP A 60 -8.21 -8.50 -4.31
N ARG A 61 -7.61 -9.62 -4.72
CA ARG A 61 -6.26 -10.00 -4.29
C ARG A 61 -5.24 -9.14 -4.99
N VAL A 62 -4.33 -8.56 -4.19
CA VAL A 62 -3.28 -7.68 -4.68
C VAL A 62 -1.97 -7.94 -3.95
N ALA A 63 -0.90 -7.45 -4.53
CA ALA A 63 0.38 -7.33 -3.86
C ALA A 63 0.89 -5.91 -4.03
N ALA A 64 1.77 -5.49 -3.15
CA ALA A 64 2.37 -4.16 -3.25
C ALA A 64 3.82 -4.19 -2.79
N SER A 65 4.60 -3.25 -3.30
CA SER A 65 5.96 -3.05 -2.80
C SER A 65 6.25 -1.56 -2.64
N VAL A 66 7.03 -1.25 -1.61
CA VAL A 66 7.57 0.08 -1.35
C VAL A 66 9.08 -0.08 -1.21
N VAL A 67 9.84 0.75 -1.89
CA VAL A 67 11.30 0.66 -1.84
C VAL A 67 11.93 2.02 -1.64
N LEU A 68 12.94 2.09 -0.79
CA LEU A 68 13.90 3.20 -0.79
C LEU A 68 15.00 2.81 -1.75
N GLU A 69 14.97 3.37 -2.95
CA GLU A 69 15.98 3.11 -3.96
C GLU A 69 17.34 3.64 -3.49
N SER A 70 18.36 2.80 -3.61
CA SER A 70 19.73 3.18 -3.29
C SER A 70 20.71 2.33 -4.08
N LYS A 71 21.74 2.97 -4.62
CA LYS A 71 22.88 2.27 -5.24
C LYS A 71 23.75 1.62 -4.18
N ALA A 72 23.72 2.11 -2.95
CA ALA A 72 24.45 1.54 -1.84
C ALA A 72 23.62 0.44 -1.20
N ILE A 73 23.95 -0.82 -1.50
CA ILE A 73 23.21 -1.99 -1.03
C ILE A 73 23.00 -1.97 0.49
N GLY A 74 23.99 -1.49 1.24
CA GLY A 74 23.93 -1.43 2.70
C GLY A 74 22.87 -0.46 3.26
N THR A 75 22.31 0.43 2.44
CA THR A 75 21.26 1.37 2.85
C THR A 75 19.89 1.04 2.25
N LEU A 76 19.81 0.02 1.40
CA LEU A 76 18.56 -0.38 0.76
C LEU A 76 17.55 -0.87 1.79
N ARG A 77 16.33 -0.41 1.65
CA ARG A 77 15.18 -0.82 2.47
C ARG A 77 13.97 -0.99 1.58
N GLY A 78 13.13 -1.96 1.92
CA GLY A 78 11.91 -2.19 1.16
C GLY A 78 10.91 -3.02 1.93
N ALA A 79 9.66 -2.94 1.51
CA ALA A 79 8.57 -3.73 2.02
C ALA A 79 7.84 -4.40 0.87
N GLN A 80 7.56 -5.69 1.00
CA GLN A 80 6.75 -6.47 0.07
C GLN A 80 5.52 -6.96 0.81
N MET A 81 4.34 -6.75 0.22
CA MET A 81 3.07 -6.97 0.90
C MET A 81 2.12 -7.75 0.02
N THR A 82 1.24 -8.51 0.68
CA THR A 82 0.05 -9.06 0.04
C THR A 82 -1.17 -8.59 0.80
N GLY A 83 -2.30 -8.51 0.12
CA GLY A 83 -3.54 -8.08 0.76
C GLY A 83 -4.72 -8.10 -0.18
N ARG A 84 -5.77 -7.41 0.23
CA ARG A 84 -7.01 -7.32 -0.53
C ARG A 84 -7.51 -5.89 -0.58
N ILE A 85 -8.15 -5.56 -1.69
CA ILE A 85 -8.75 -4.24 -1.86
C ILE A 85 -10.17 -4.24 -1.29
N VAL A 86 -10.48 -3.17 -0.54
CA VAL A 86 -11.79 -2.92 0.01
C VAL A 86 -12.25 -1.54 -0.45
N ARG A 87 -13.52 -1.41 -0.85
CA ARG A 87 -14.13 -0.12 -1.12
C ARG A 87 -14.72 0.42 0.19
N PRO A 88 -14.18 1.50 0.75
CA PRO A 88 -14.71 2.04 2.01
C PRO A 88 -16.08 2.71 1.80
N GLU A 89 -16.95 2.61 2.80
CA GLU A 89 -18.28 3.19 2.79
C GLU A 89 -18.57 3.86 4.14
N ALA A 90 -19.49 4.84 4.14
CA ALA A 90 -19.98 5.52 5.34
C ALA A 90 -18.83 6.04 6.23
N ASP A 91 -18.82 5.70 7.52
CA ASP A 91 -17.80 6.18 8.46
C ASP A 91 -16.38 5.76 8.08
N GLU A 92 -16.21 4.58 7.51
CA GLU A 92 -14.92 4.11 7.04
C GLU A 92 -14.38 5.00 5.90
N LEU A 93 -15.26 5.42 4.99
CA LEU A 93 -14.90 6.34 3.91
C LEU A 93 -14.49 7.70 4.48
N ASP A 94 -15.23 8.23 5.45
CA ASP A 94 -14.91 9.51 6.07
C ASP A 94 -13.56 9.47 6.77
N LYS A 95 -13.26 8.39 7.48
CA LYS A 95 -11.97 8.20 8.14
C LYS A 95 -10.83 8.08 7.13
N ALA A 96 -11.03 7.30 6.08
CA ALA A 96 -10.04 7.13 5.02
C ALA A 96 -9.74 8.47 4.34
N ARG A 97 -10.79 9.25 4.04
CA ARG A 97 -10.64 10.58 3.44
C ARG A 97 -9.82 11.51 4.33
N ARG A 98 -10.12 11.56 5.63
CA ARG A 98 -9.37 12.40 6.57
C ARG A 98 -7.89 12.01 6.61
N ARG A 99 -7.58 10.71 6.67
CA ARG A 99 -6.20 10.22 6.68
C ARG A 99 -5.46 10.54 5.38
N TYR A 100 -6.13 10.33 4.26
CA TYR A 100 -5.54 10.61 2.96
C TYR A 100 -5.24 12.10 2.79
N LEU A 101 -6.18 12.97 3.14
CA LEU A 101 -6.02 14.43 3.03
C LEU A 101 -5.01 14.99 4.04
N LYS A 102 -4.86 14.37 5.20
CA LYS A 102 -3.79 14.74 6.13
C LYS A 102 -2.41 14.53 5.53
N ARG A 103 -2.26 13.46 4.76
CA ARG A 103 -1.00 13.13 4.07
C ARG A 103 -0.80 13.95 2.80
N PHE A 104 -1.88 14.18 2.06
CA PHE A 104 -1.88 14.89 0.78
C PHE A 104 -2.94 16.01 0.78
N PRO A 105 -2.67 17.15 1.47
CA PRO A 105 -3.67 18.22 1.61
C PRO A 105 -4.14 18.80 0.28
N TYR A 106 -3.27 18.86 -0.73
CA TYR A 106 -3.61 19.37 -2.05
C TYR A 106 -4.70 18.55 -2.75
N ALA A 107 -4.89 17.29 -2.35
CA ALA A 107 -5.90 16.41 -2.94
C ALA A 107 -7.32 16.83 -2.57
N ALA A 108 -7.51 17.76 -1.62
CA ALA A 108 -8.85 18.23 -1.24
C ALA A 108 -9.62 18.88 -2.38
N VAL A 109 -8.93 19.43 -3.40
CA VAL A 109 -9.55 20.05 -4.57
C VAL A 109 -9.73 19.10 -5.75
N MET A 110 -9.38 17.84 -5.57
CA MET A 110 -9.46 16.81 -6.62
C MET A 110 -10.64 15.87 -6.39
N PRO A 111 -11.25 15.33 -7.47
CA PRO A 111 -12.22 14.25 -7.29
C PRO A 111 -11.48 13.01 -6.80
N LEU A 112 -11.78 12.57 -5.57
CA LEU A 112 -11.15 11.42 -4.97
C LEU A 112 -12.06 10.20 -5.06
N GLU A 113 -11.50 9.10 -5.55
CA GLU A 113 -12.13 7.78 -5.47
C GLU A 113 -11.22 6.91 -4.62
N LEU A 114 -11.55 6.78 -3.34
CA LEU A 114 -10.70 6.14 -2.35
C LEU A 114 -10.92 4.64 -2.28
N TRP A 115 -9.81 3.95 -2.12
CA TRP A 115 -9.73 2.50 -1.97
C TRP A 115 -8.79 2.19 -0.83
N ILE A 116 -8.98 1.04 -0.21
CA ILE A 116 -8.15 0.56 0.89
C ILE A 116 -7.53 -0.76 0.50
N MET A 117 -6.20 -0.85 0.55
CA MET A 117 -5.52 -2.13 0.53
C MET A 117 -5.32 -2.59 1.96
N ARG A 118 -6.07 -3.58 2.37
CA ARG A 118 -5.91 -4.24 3.66
C ARG A 118 -4.71 -5.16 3.57
N ILE A 119 -3.69 -4.92 4.38
CA ILE A 119 -2.46 -5.71 4.36
C ILE A 119 -2.67 -7.00 5.14
N ASP A 120 -2.45 -8.15 4.51
CA ASP A 120 -2.52 -9.45 5.17
C ASP A 120 -1.14 -9.95 5.60
N PHE A 121 -0.12 -9.60 4.83
CA PHE A 121 1.26 -10.00 5.12
C PHE A 121 2.22 -8.90 4.64
N VAL A 122 3.27 -8.66 5.40
CA VAL A 122 4.38 -7.81 4.97
C VAL A 122 5.72 -8.41 5.38
N LYS A 123 6.67 -8.35 4.46
CA LYS A 123 8.08 -8.65 4.70
C LYS A 123 8.87 -7.36 4.46
N HIS A 124 9.55 -6.89 5.49
CA HIS A 124 10.38 -5.69 5.43
C HIS A 124 11.84 -6.07 5.49
N THR A 125 12.62 -5.61 4.50
CA THR A 125 14.07 -5.78 4.44
C THR A 125 14.72 -4.45 4.78
N ASP A 126 15.65 -4.47 5.72
CA ASP A 126 16.45 -3.28 6.07
C ASP A 126 17.92 -3.71 6.19
N ASN A 127 18.68 -3.43 5.14
CA ASN A 127 20.09 -3.83 5.08
C ASN A 127 20.97 -3.08 6.08
N ARG A 128 20.49 -1.98 6.68
CA ARG A 128 21.24 -1.27 7.73
C ARG A 128 21.31 -2.08 9.03
N LEU A 129 20.35 -2.96 9.28
CA LEU A 129 20.31 -3.83 10.47
C LEU A 129 21.22 -5.06 10.33
N GLY A 130 21.74 -5.29 9.13
CA GLY A 130 22.52 -6.45 8.75
C GLY A 130 22.06 -6.93 7.38
N PHE A 131 22.98 -7.40 6.57
CA PHE A 131 22.67 -7.81 5.20
C PHE A 131 21.63 -8.94 5.20
N GLY A 132 20.50 -8.70 4.55
CA GLY A 132 19.44 -9.68 4.42
C GLY A 132 18.55 -9.85 5.66
N VAL A 133 18.67 -9.00 6.68
CA VAL A 133 17.77 -9.03 7.84
C VAL A 133 16.36 -8.65 7.43
N LYS A 134 15.39 -9.48 7.79
CA LYS A 134 13.99 -9.32 7.41
C LYS A 134 13.08 -9.34 8.64
N LEU A 135 12.12 -8.42 8.63
CA LEU A 135 11.05 -8.38 9.62
C LEU A 135 9.77 -8.78 8.92
N LYS A 136 8.98 -9.65 9.54
CA LYS A 136 7.73 -10.14 8.96
C LYS A 136 6.57 -9.89 9.89
N TRP A 137 5.41 -9.62 9.30
CA TRP A 137 4.15 -9.51 10.02
C TRP A 137 3.03 -10.13 9.20
N SER A 138 2.12 -10.81 9.88
CA SER A 138 0.90 -11.39 9.29
C SER A 138 -0.29 -10.97 10.12
N ARG A 139 -1.41 -10.65 9.46
CA ARG A 139 -2.64 -10.26 10.15
C ARG A 139 -3.17 -11.36 11.04
N GLU A 140 -3.00 -12.60 10.63
CA GLU A 140 -3.50 -13.77 11.35
C GLU A 140 -2.45 -14.44 12.26
N GLY A 141 -1.41 -13.71 12.57
CA GLY A 141 -0.33 -14.21 13.43
C GLY A 141 0.85 -14.73 12.63
#